data_a6c4a6f97d279d44f3db42810936fa0e
#
_entry.id   a6c4a6f97d279d44f3db42810936fa0e
#
_cell.length_a   1.000
_cell.length_b   1.000
_cell.length_c   1.000
_cell.angle_alpha   90.00
_cell.angle_beta   90.00
_cell.angle_gamma   90.00
#
_symmetry.space_group_name_H-M   'P 1'
#
loop_
_entity.id
_entity.type
_entity.pdbx_description
1 polymer ?
#
loop_
_entity_poly.entity_id
_entity_poly.type
_entity_poly.pdbx_seq_one_letter_code
_entity_poly.pdbx_strand_id
1 'polypeptide(L)'
;MLVPDLAGQPSQGSCPKGLNEAGIGMTMDTTVMIYGAARENGTGKEPPMTWSWENPEAGYMLSTLTDPWLLYPLAVIRKGIGPALRWFQWNKMLGMMIKLKDDISGGIYPDGTIRKPMTAGDYERLKDAYEVCKKILFEAGAIKSSIFMRPFIGTHPSGTVRVGDMLDTDLQTEVNGLYVCDASVFPEALDRPTVLTIIGLAKRLAKHLLRQN
;
A
#
# COMPACT_ATOMS: atom_id res chain seq x y z
N MET A 1 -17.59 -9.71 -0.71
CA MET A 1 -16.66 -8.75 -1.30
C MET A 1 -16.80 -8.88 -2.82
N LEU A 2 -17.55 -7.98 -3.43
CA LEU A 2 -17.78 -7.98 -4.87
C LEU A 2 -16.51 -7.45 -5.54
N VAL A 3 -15.89 -8.27 -6.37
CA VAL A 3 -14.91 -7.78 -7.35
C VAL A 3 -15.68 -6.82 -8.23
N PRO A 4 -15.23 -5.58 -8.48
CA PRO A 4 -15.87 -4.70 -9.42
C PRO A 4 -16.04 -5.43 -10.74
N ASP A 5 -17.27 -5.40 -11.27
CA ASP A 5 -17.60 -6.00 -12.52
C ASP A 5 -16.77 -5.34 -13.63
N LEU A 6 -15.79 -6.05 -14.16
CA LEU A 6 -14.99 -5.63 -15.30
C LEU A 6 -15.78 -5.70 -16.63
N ALA A 7 -17.10 -5.86 -16.56
CA ALA A 7 -18.01 -6.00 -17.68
C ALA A 7 -18.29 -4.70 -18.45
N GLY A 8 -17.40 -3.74 -18.44
CA GLY A 8 -17.52 -2.48 -19.19
C GLY A 8 -16.32 -2.13 -20.06
N GLN A 9 -15.34 -3.02 -20.17
CA GLN A 9 -14.17 -2.77 -21.04
C GLN A 9 -14.44 -3.26 -22.46
N PRO A 10 -14.04 -2.48 -23.48
CA PRO A 10 -14.30 -2.84 -24.87
C PRO A 10 -13.57 -4.15 -25.22
N SER A 11 -14.29 -5.00 -25.92
CA SER A 11 -13.81 -6.23 -26.52
C SER A 11 -12.53 -6.02 -27.32
N GLN A 12 -11.50 -6.85 -27.05
CA GLN A 12 -10.34 -7.11 -27.93
C GLN A 12 -9.71 -5.89 -28.60
N GLY A 13 -9.25 -4.93 -27.80
CA GLY A 13 -8.29 -3.95 -28.27
C GLY A 13 -6.87 -4.47 -28.02
N SER A 14 -6.01 -4.42 -29.05
CA SER A 14 -4.57 -4.61 -28.91
C SER A 14 -4.06 -3.84 -27.69
N CYS A 15 -3.21 -4.46 -26.87
CA CYS A 15 -2.54 -3.80 -25.75
C CYS A 15 -1.92 -2.49 -26.23
N PRO A 16 -2.31 -1.32 -25.73
CA PRO A 16 -1.89 -0.03 -26.29
C PRO A 16 -0.41 0.25 -26.08
N LYS A 17 0.24 -0.48 -25.17
CA LYS A 17 1.66 -0.34 -24.85
C LYS A 17 2.32 -1.71 -24.87
N GLY A 18 3.38 -1.83 -25.67
CA GLY A 18 4.16 -3.07 -25.75
C GLY A 18 5.01 -3.32 -24.49
N LEU A 19 5.57 -4.52 -24.39
CA LEU A 19 6.45 -4.94 -23.28
C LEU A 19 7.69 -4.04 -23.10
N ASN A 20 8.03 -3.20 -24.07
CA ASN A 20 9.13 -2.24 -23.96
C ASN A 20 8.93 -1.22 -22.81
N GLU A 21 7.69 -1.03 -22.35
CA GLU A 21 7.36 -0.17 -21.22
C GLU A 21 7.22 -0.95 -19.90
N ALA A 22 7.45 -2.26 -19.89
CA ALA A 22 7.45 -3.07 -18.70
C ALA A 22 8.45 -2.53 -17.66
N GLY A 23 8.00 -2.38 -16.43
CA GLY A 23 8.78 -1.74 -15.38
C GLY A 23 8.47 -0.25 -15.17
N ILE A 24 7.91 0.44 -16.17
CA ILE A 24 7.63 1.88 -16.08
C ILE A 24 6.23 2.11 -15.47
N GLY A 25 6.20 2.97 -14.47
CA GLY A 25 5.02 3.22 -13.65
C GLY A 25 4.80 2.10 -12.65
N MET A 26 4.81 2.46 -11.37
CA MET A 26 4.54 1.51 -10.29
C MET A 26 3.73 2.18 -9.19
N THR A 27 3.06 1.37 -8.41
CA THR A 27 2.46 1.73 -7.13
C THR A 27 3.17 0.97 -6.01
N MET A 28 3.04 1.43 -4.78
CA MET A 28 3.78 0.85 -3.67
C MET A 28 2.89 0.60 -2.44
N ASP A 29 1.62 1.00 -2.48
CA ASP A 29 0.78 1.07 -1.28
C ASP A 29 1.55 1.78 -0.17
N THR A 30 1.90 3.04 -0.40
CA THR A 30 2.74 3.83 0.51
C THR A 30 2.14 3.80 1.91
N THR A 31 2.93 3.32 2.85
CA THR A 31 2.49 3.08 4.23
C THR A 31 3.25 3.99 5.19
N VAL A 32 2.51 4.59 6.09
CA VAL A 32 3.04 5.50 7.11
C VAL A 32 2.49 5.14 8.46
N MET A 33 3.37 5.12 9.48
CA MET A 33 2.97 4.90 10.86
C MET A 33 2.92 6.22 11.61
N ILE A 34 1.85 6.40 12.37
CA ILE A 34 1.65 7.55 13.26
C ILE A 34 1.65 7.01 14.69
N TYR A 35 2.43 7.64 15.55
CA TYR A 35 2.54 7.29 16.94
C TYR A 35 2.13 8.43 17.85
N GLY A 36 1.55 8.09 19.00
CA GLY A 36 1.29 9.01 20.08
C GLY A 36 1.48 8.32 21.44
N ALA A 37 2.14 8.98 22.38
CA ALA A 37 2.27 8.45 23.73
C ALA A 37 1.00 8.73 24.55
N ALA A 38 0.38 7.69 25.09
CA ALA A 38 -0.75 7.82 26.02
C ALA A 38 -0.28 8.12 27.43
N ARG A 39 -1.18 8.65 28.26
CA ARG A 39 -0.93 8.85 29.69
C ARG A 39 -0.92 7.54 30.46
N GLU A 40 -1.80 6.64 30.08
CA GLU A 40 -1.92 5.30 30.63
C GLU A 40 -1.21 4.28 29.74
N ASN A 41 -1.06 3.05 30.23
CA ASN A 41 -0.49 1.99 29.42
C ASN A 41 -1.42 1.74 28.23
N GLY A 42 -0.90 1.94 27.06
CA GLY A 42 -1.54 1.51 25.82
C GLY A 42 -1.46 -0.01 25.69
N THR A 43 -2.10 -0.51 24.67
CA THR A 43 -2.25 -1.95 24.55
C THR A 43 -1.03 -2.63 23.97
N GLY A 44 -0.35 -2.09 23.02
CA GLY A 44 0.92 -2.60 22.45
C GLY A 44 1.04 -4.11 22.22
N LYS A 45 0.12 -4.89 22.78
CA LYS A 45 0.04 -6.35 22.71
C LYS A 45 -1.03 -6.84 21.74
N GLU A 46 -1.81 -5.94 21.19
CA GLU A 46 -2.85 -6.31 20.24
C GLU A 46 -2.24 -6.74 18.91
N PRO A 47 -2.82 -7.75 18.26
CA PRO A 47 -2.38 -8.11 16.92
C PRO A 47 -2.49 -6.92 15.99
N PRO A 48 -1.54 -6.75 15.04
CA PRO A 48 -1.59 -5.66 14.08
C PRO A 48 -2.84 -5.77 13.19
N MET A 49 -3.35 -4.62 12.75
CA MET A 49 -4.46 -4.52 11.80
C MET A 49 -5.76 -5.22 12.25
N THR A 50 -6.05 -5.23 13.54
CA THR A 50 -7.30 -5.80 14.09
C THR A 50 -8.53 -4.99 13.73
N TRP A 51 -8.34 -3.73 13.40
CA TRP A 51 -9.37 -2.81 12.94
C TRP A 51 -8.84 -2.01 11.76
N SER A 52 -9.69 -1.77 10.77
CA SER A 52 -9.39 -0.90 9.64
C SER A 52 -10.62 -0.08 9.25
N TRP A 53 -10.36 1.13 8.80
CA TRP A 53 -11.35 2.03 8.23
C TRP A 53 -10.84 2.54 6.89
N GLU A 54 -11.68 2.47 5.88
CA GLU A 54 -11.36 2.87 4.51
C GLU A 54 -12.10 4.15 4.14
N ASN A 55 -11.41 5.05 3.47
CA ASN A 55 -12.01 6.19 2.78
C ASN A 55 -11.66 6.11 1.28
N PRO A 56 -12.49 5.39 0.49
CA PRO A 56 -12.22 5.18 -0.94
C PRO A 56 -12.21 6.49 -1.75
N GLU A 57 -13.01 7.47 -1.35
CA GLU A 57 -13.08 8.78 -2.04
C GLU A 57 -11.80 9.59 -1.82
N ALA A 58 -11.28 9.58 -0.60
CA ALA A 58 -10.03 10.23 -0.27
C ALA A 58 -8.78 9.40 -0.64
N GLY A 59 -8.94 8.11 -0.96
CA GLY A 59 -7.88 7.23 -1.43
C GLY A 59 -6.90 6.81 -0.33
N TYR A 60 -7.38 6.45 0.87
CA TYR A 60 -6.55 5.88 1.93
C TYR A 60 -7.32 4.97 2.87
N MET A 61 -6.58 4.09 3.54
CA MET A 61 -7.05 3.23 4.61
C MET A 61 -6.28 3.55 5.90
N LEU A 62 -6.99 3.55 7.03
CA LEU A 62 -6.43 3.64 8.37
C LEU A 62 -6.58 2.30 9.08
N SER A 63 -5.57 1.91 9.87
CA SER A 63 -5.64 0.70 10.68
C SER A 63 -4.84 0.87 11.97
N THR A 64 -5.18 0.08 12.98
CA THR A 64 -4.38 -0.01 14.20
C THR A 64 -3.12 -0.82 13.91
N LEU A 65 -1.97 -0.27 14.22
CA LEU A 65 -0.68 -0.96 14.09
C LEU A 65 0.36 -0.30 15.00
N THR A 66 1.08 -1.13 15.73
CA THR A 66 2.24 -0.70 16.53
C THR A 66 3.43 -1.59 16.15
N ASP A 67 4.58 -0.97 15.89
CA ASP A 67 5.81 -1.75 15.64
C ASP A 67 6.16 -2.58 16.89
N PRO A 68 6.68 -3.80 16.74
CA PRO A 68 7.20 -4.58 17.86
C PRO A 68 8.24 -3.77 18.65
N TRP A 69 8.21 -3.91 19.98
CA TRP A 69 9.06 -3.11 20.86
C TRP A 69 10.55 -3.12 20.49
N LEU A 70 11.05 -4.23 20.00
CA LEU A 70 12.45 -4.39 19.57
C LEU A 70 12.77 -3.60 18.29
N LEU A 71 11.79 -3.45 17.37
CA LEU A 71 11.97 -2.77 16.10
C LEU A 71 11.63 -1.28 16.17
N TYR A 72 10.88 -0.85 17.18
CA TYR A 72 10.43 0.53 17.33
C TYR A 72 11.59 1.55 17.30
N PRO A 73 12.71 1.38 18.04
CA PRO A 73 13.81 2.34 18.00
C PRO A 73 14.40 2.49 16.58
N LEU A 74 14.54 1.39 15.85
CA LEU A 74 15.05 1.39 14.48
C LEU A 74 14.11 2.11 13.53
N ALA A 75 12.80 1.91 13.72
CA ALA A 75 11.77 2.53 12.89
C ALA A 75 11.72 4.06 13.06
N VAL A 76 12.06 4.58 14.24
CA VAL A 76 11.89 6.01 14.57
C VAL A 76 13.21 6.78 14.66
N ILE A 77 14.37 6.12 14.64
CA ILE A 77 15.69 6.78 14.84
C ILE A 77 15.96 7.89 13.81
N ARG A 78 15.45 7.74 12.61
CA ARG A 78 15.55 8.77 11.55
C ARG A 78 14.82 10.07 11.89
N LYS A 79 13.92 10.05 12.86
CA LYS A 79 13.22 11.24 13.38
C LYS A 79 13.99 11.93 14.51
N GLY A 80 15.13 11.38 14.88
CA GLY A 80 16.00 11.91 15.94
C GLY A 80 16.04 11.04 17.19
N ILE A 81 16.93 11.39 18.10
CA ILE A 81 17.18 10.63 19.34
C ILE A 81 15.97 10.69 20.29
N GLY A 82 15.25 11.82 20.35
CA GLY A 82 14.12 11.99 21.26
C GLY A 82 13.00 10.96 21.07
N PRO A 83 12.46 10.75 19.87
CA PRO A 83 11.51 9.67 19.59
C PRO A 83 12.06 8.28 19.88
N ALA A 84 13.35 8.02 19.59
CA ALA A 84 13.98 6.73 19.85
C ALA A 84 14.11 6.44 21.35
N LEU A 85 14.41 7.44 22.18
CA LEU A 85 14.46 7.31 23.64
C LEU A 85 13.11 6.99 24.27
N ARG A 86 11.99 7.28 23.58
CA ARG A 86 10.66 6.85 24.03
C ARG A 86 10.45 5.34 23.96
N TRP A 87 11.40 4.58 23.48
CA TRP A 87 11.40 3.13 23.52
C TRP A 87 11.06 2.57 24.91
N PHE A 88 11.56 3.17 25.98
CA PHE A 88 11.22 2.77 27.34
C PHE A 88 9.75 2.99 27.71
N GLN A 89 9.01 3.75 26.90
CA GLN A 89 7.58 4.00 27.07
C GLN A 89 6.76 3.30 25.98
N TRP A 90 7.34 2.28 25.32
CA TRP A 90 6.68 1.59 24.20
C TRP A 90 5.29 1.05 24.58
N ASN A 91 5.11 0.54 25.81
CA ASN A 91 3.82 0.08 26.33
C ASN A 91 2.76 1.17 26.46
N LYS A 92 3.14 2.44 26.33
CA LYS A 92 2.23 3.60 26.31
C LYS A 92 2.04 4.16 24.89
N MET A 93 2.66 3.56 23.89
CA MET A 93 2.54 4.05 22.52
C MET A 93 1.27 3.50 21.87
N LEU A 94 0.44 4.43 21.42
CA LEU A 94 -0.65 4.14 20.49
C LEU A 94 -0.12 4.30 19.08
N GLY A 95 -0.46 3.38 18.19
CA GLY A 95 -0.01 3.39 16.80
C GLY A 95 -1.16 3.24 15.83
N MET A 96 -1.09 4.02 14.75
CA MET A 96 -1.97 3.90 13.61
C MET A 96 -1.15 3.82 12.33
N MET A 97 -1.63 3.05 11.39
CA MET A 97 -1.10 2.93 10.05
C MET A 97 -2.00 3.68 9.08
N ILE A 98 -1.39 4.51 8.25
CA ILE A 98 -2.01 5.05 7.03
C ILE A 98 -1.48 4.22 5.87
N LYS A 99 -2.37 3.76 5.00
CA LYS A 99 -2.05 3.13 3.74
C LYS A 99 -2.68 3.94 2.62
N LEU A 100 -1.88 4.44 1.68
CA LEU A 100 -2.34 5.30 0.60
C LEU A 100 -2.62 4.49 -0.66
N LYS A 101 -3.69 4.86 -1.36
CA LYS A 101 -3.86 4.55 -2.77
C LYS A 101 -2.97 5.51 -3.55
N ASP A 102 -1.68 5.19 -3.63
CA ASP A 102 -0.70 6.07 -4.24
C ASP A 102 -0.77 6.05 -5.77
N ASP A 103 -0.45 7.21 -6.36
CA ASP A 103 -0.49 7.38 -7.80
C ASP A 103 0.60 6.54 -8.48
N ILE A 104 0.34 6.13 -9.72
CA ILE A 104 1.34 5.47 -10.56
C ILE A 104 2.47 6.46 -10.85
N SER A 105 3.69 6.11 -10.48
CA SER A 105 4.87 6.95 -10.70
C SER A 105 6.16 6.14 -10.70
N GLY A 106 7.25 6.69 -11.25
CA GLY A 106 8.55 6.04 -11.27
C GLY A 106 8.56 4.69 -11.96
N GLY A 107 9.33 3.74 -11.45
CA GLY A 107 9.44 2.39 -12.05
C GLY A 107 10.72 1.66 -11.68
N ILE A 108 10.91 0.53 -12.36
CA ILE A 108 12.11 -0.28 -12.35
C ILE A 108 12.81 -0.05 -13.71
N TYR A 109 14.03 0.43 -13.67
CA TYR A 109 14.77 0.83 -14.86
C TYR A 109 15.77 -0.24 -15.31
N PRO A 110 16.19 -0.27 -16.61
CA PRO A 110 17.10 -1.28 -17.12
C PRO A 110 18.45 -1.35 -16.42
N ASP A 111 18.88 -0.28 -15.79
CA ASP A 111 20.10 -0.21 -14.96
C ASP A 111 19.95 -0.84 -13.57
N GLY A 112 18.79 -1.42 -13.29
CA GLY A 112 18.44 -1.99 -11.97
C GLY A 112 18.00 -0.93 -10.94
N THR A 113 17.94 0.33 -11.31
CA THR A 113 17.46 1.39 -10.41
C THR A 113 15.95 1.26 -10.20
N ILE A 114 15.51 1.35 -8.95
CA ILE A 114 14.10 1.42 -8.59
C ILE A 114 13.82 2.82 -8.04
N ARG A 115 12.84 3.51 -8.60
CA ARG A 115 12.42 4.83 -8.15
C ARG A 115 10.90 4.88 -8.03
N LYS A 116 10.42 5.36 -6.88
CA LYS A 116 8.99 5.60 -6.64
C LYS A 116 8.84 6.95 -5.92
N PRO A 117 8.81 8.06 -6.66
CA PRO A 117 8.53 9.36 -6.06
C PRO A 117 7.06 9.44 -5.65
N MET A 118 6.79 10.11 -4.54
CA MET A 118 5.44 10.53 -4.19
C MET A 118 5.00 11.72 -5.04
N THR A 119 3.78 11.69 -5.52
CA THR A 119 3.17 12.79 -6.28
C THR A 119 2.63 13.88 -5.35
N ALA A 120 2.25 15.02 -5.90
CA ALA A 120 1.54 16.05 -5.15
C ALA A 120 0.21 15.50 -4.57
N GLY A 121 -0.51 14.68 -5.36
CA GLY A 121 -1.74 14.02 -4.92
C GLY A 121 -1.50 13.07 -3.74
N ASP A 122 -0.40 12.32 -3.74
CA ASP A 122 -0.03 11.45 -2.63
C ASP A 122 0.22 12.25 -1.35
N TYR A 123 0.89 13.39 -1.45
CA TYR A 123 1.14 14.26 -0.29
C TYR A 123 -0.15 14.88 0.27
N GLU A 124 -1.10 15.28 -0.58
CA GLU A 124 -2.40 15.79 -0.12
C GLU A 124 -3.22 14.70 0.59
N ARG A 125 -3.29 13.48 0.01
CA ARG A 125 -3.93 12.33 0.66
C ARG A 125 -3.28 12.01 2.01
N LEU A 126 -1.95 12.01 2.06
CA LEU A 126 -1.21 11.77 3.31
C LEU A 126 -1.52 12.82 4.36
N LYS A 127 -1.59 14.09 3.99
CA LYS A 127 -1.89 15.20 4.89
C LYS A 127 -3.29 15.06 5.49
N ASP A 128 -4.29 14.75 4.65
CA ASP A 128 -5.66 14.54 5.12
C ASP A 128 -5.75 13.34 6.09
N ALA A 129 -5.21 12.18 5.68
CA ALA A 129 -5.16 10.99 6.50
C ALA A 129 -4.43 11.22 7.84
N TYR A 130 -3.35 12.00 7.82
CA TYR A 130 -2.59 12.35 9.03
C TYR A 130 -3.43 13.18 10.02
N GLU A 131 -4.18 14.16 9.53
CA GLU A 131 -5.05 14.97 10.39
C GLU A 131 -6.17 14.13 11.03
N VAL A 132 -6.73 13.16 10.27
CA VAL A 132 -7.70 12.20 10.82
C VAL A 132 -7.05 11.32 11.90
N CYS A 133 -5.87 10.75 11.62
CA CYS A 133 -5.13 9.95 12.60
C CYS A 133 -4.81 10.72 13.88
N LYS A 134 -4.41 11.98 13.76
CA LYS A 134 -4.13 12.83 14.94
C LYS A 134 -5.36 12.99 15.83
N LYS A 135 -6.53 13.19 15.24
CA LYS A 135 -7.79 13.29 15.99
C LYS A 135 -8.09 11.97 16.71
N ILE A 136 -8.01 10.84 15.99
CA ILE A 136 -8.27 9.52 16.56
C ILE A 136 -7.32 9.23 17.72
N LEU A 137 -6.01 9.42 17.53
CA LEU A 137 -5.02 9.19 18.59
C LEU A 137 -5.24 10.10 19.80
N PHE A 138 -5.60 11.36 19.58
CA PHE A 138 -5.89 12.29 20.66
C PHE A 138 -7.12 11.85 21.47
N GLU A 139 -8.21 11.48 20.83
CA GLU A 139 -9.43 10.96 21.48
C GLU A 139 -9.15 9.62 22.19
N ALA A 140 -8.24 8.81 21.65
CA ALA A 140 -7.77 7.59 22.31
C ALA A 140 -6.84 7.83 23.52
N GLY A 141 -6.58 9.09 23.90
CA GLY A 141 -5.79 9.47 25.06
C GLY A 141 -4.30 9.78 24.80
N ALA A 142 -3.88 9.89 23.54
CA ALA A 142 -2.53 10.33 23.24
C ALA A 142 -2.30 11.80 23.60
N ILE A 143 -1.14 12.09 24.15
CA ILE A 143 -0.68 13.45 24.41
C ILE A 143 -0.41 14.14 23.08
N LYS A 144 -1.14 15.20 22.75
CA LYS A 144 -1.08 15.89 21.44
C LYS A 144 0.33 16.23 20.99
N SER A 145 1.18 16.73 21.89
CA SER A 145 2.58 17.06 21.60
C SER A 145 3.50 15.84 21.36
N SER A 146 3.01 14.64 21.68
CA SER A 146 3.74 13.40 21.47
C SER A 146 3.45 12.74 20.12
N ILE A 147 2.46 13.22 19.39
CA ILE A 147 2.05 12.63 18.13
C ILE A 147 3.08 12.97 17.05
N PHE A 148 3.57 11.95 16.38
CA PHE A 148 4.54 12.09 15.30
C PHE A 148 4.34 11.03 14.23
N MET A 149 4.79 11.33 13.03
CA MET A 149 4.79 10.45 11.88
C MET A 149 6.21 9.93 11.64
N ARG A 150 6.37 8.61 11.48
CA ARG A 150 7.65 8.04 11.04
C ARG A 150 7.83 8.23 9.53
N PRO A 151 9.05 8.04 8.98
CA PRO A 151 9.25 8.00 7.53
C PRO A 151 8.34 6.95 6.87
N PHE A 152 7.82 7.28 5.71
CA PHE A 152 7.00 6.37 4.91
C PHE A 152 7.84 5.23 4.32
N ILE A 153 7.18 4.11 4.08
CA ILE A 153 7.74 2.92 3.42
C ILE A 153 6.77 2.44 2.35
N GLY A 154 7.30 1.78 1.34
CA GLY A 154 6.49 1.02 0.39
C GLY A 154 6.28 -0.40 0.92
N THR A 155 5.07 -0.92 0.79
CA THR A 155 4.75 -2.25 1.32
C THR A 155 4.36 -3.26 0.25
N HIS A 156 3.73 -2.83 -0.84
CA HIS A 156 3.25 -3.72 -1.89
C HIS A 156 3.62 -3.17 -3.28
N PRO A 157 4.88 -3.32 -3.73
CA PRO A 157 5.27 -2.91 -5.07
C PRO A 157 4.41 -3.64 -6.11
N SER A 158 3.81 -2.86 -7.02
CA SER A 158 2.83 -3.37 -7.99
C SER A 158 2.72 -2.46 -9.21
N GLY A 159 1.96 -2.88 -10.23
CA GLY A 159 1.57 -2.04 -11.34
C GLY A 159 2.64 -1.83 -12.42
N THR A 160 3.68 -2.65 -12.47
CA THR A 160 4.77 -2.51 -13.46
C THR A 160 4.50 -3.19 -14.80
N VAL A 161 3.46 -4.03 -14.89
CA VAL A 161 2.99 -4.70 -16.12
C VAL A 161 1.45 -4.75 -16.09
N ARG A 162 0.82 -3.61 -16.24
CA ARG A 162 -0.60 -3.42 -15.91
C ARG A 162 -1.57 -4.05 -16.90
N VAL A 163 -2.66 -4.61 -16.36
CA VAL A 163 -3.84 -4.96 -17.15
C VAL A 163 -4.45 -3.70 -17.78
N GLY A 164 -4.81 -3.79 -19.04
CA GLY A 164 -5.35 -2.67 -19.81
C GLY A 164 -4.27 -1.77 -20.45
N ASP A 165 -3.03 -1.85 -19.97
CA ASP A 165 -1.87 -1.19 -20.59
C ASP A 165 -1.01 -2.17 -21.41
N MET A 166 -0.50 -3.21 -20.77
CA MET A 166 0.43 -4.19 -21.35
C MET A 166 -0.13 -5.61 -21.36
N LEU A 167 -1.19 -5.86 -20.64
CA LEU A 167 -1.87 -7.15 -20.57
C LEU A 167 -3.32 -6.98 -20.96
N ASP A 168 -3.85 -8.01 -21.60
CA ASP A 168 -5.28 -8.16 -21.80
C ASP A 168 -6.00 -8.59 -20.50
N THR A 169 -7.30 -8.78 -20.58
CA THR A 169 -8.12 -9.22 -19.44
C THR A 169 -7.80 -10.65 -18.99
N ASP A 170 -7.18 -11.47 -19.83
CA ASP A 170 -6.75 -12.82 -19.49
C ASP A 170 -5.32 -12.91 -19.01
N LEU A 171 -4.70 -11.74 -18.74
CA LEU A 171 -3.33 -11.58 -18.24
C LEU A 171 -2.26 -11.99 -19.27
N GLN A 172 -2.59 -12.05 -20.54
CA GLN A 172 -1.66 -12.33 -21.62
C GLN A 172 -1.03 -11.04 -22.13
N THR A 173 0.26 -11.10 -22.43
CA THR A 173 1.00 -10.01 -23.09
C THR A 173 0.73 -10.00 -24.60
N GLU A 174 1.32 -9.05 -25.33
CA GLU A 174 1.35 -9.05 -26.80
C GLU A 174 2.05 -10.30 -27.38
N VAL A 175 2.89 -10.98 -26.58
CA VAL A 175 3.54 -12.24 -26.97
C VAL A 175 2.62 -13.41 -26.66
N ASN A 176 2.20 -14.11 -27.71
CA ASN A 176 1.31 -15.25 -27.56
C ASN A 176 1.87 -16.32 -26.59
N GLY A 177 1.07 -16.75 -25.65
CA GLY A 177 1.43 -17.73 -24.63
C GLY A 177 2.26 -17.19 -23.45
N LEU A 178 2.57 -15.87 -23.44
CA LEU A 178 3.26 -15.24 -22.32
C LEU A 178 2.27 -14.52 -21.40
N TYR A 179 2.16 -14.98 -20.17
CA TYR A 179 1.24 -14.47 -19.15
C TYR A 179 2.00 -13.90 -17.96
N VAL A 180 1.43 -12.90 -17.30
CA VAL A 180 1.94 -12.35 -16.03
C VAL A 180 0.83 -12.42 -14.99
N CYS A 181 1.12 -12.93 -13.79
CA CYS A 181 0.10 -13.13 -12.75
C CYS A 181 0.64 -12.95 -11.34
N ASP A 182 1.04 -11.74 -11.03
CA ASP A 182 1.45 -11.31 -9.69
C ASP A 182 0.98 -9.87 -9.42
N ALA A 183 1.53 -9.20 -8.43
CA ALA A 183 1.13 -7.82 -8.11
C ALA A 183 1.46 -6.81 -9.21
N SER A 184 2.39 -7.12 -10.13
CA SER A 184 2.75 -6.23 -11.23
C SER A 184 1.59 -5.93 -12.18
N VAL A 185 0.58 -6.80 -12.21
CA VAL A 185 -0.57 -6.68 -13.11
C VAL A 185 -1.62 -5.66 -12.66
N PHE A 186 -1.54 -5.15 -11.45
CA PHE A 186 -2.56 -4.24 -10.94
C PHE A 186 -2.58 -2.93 -11.73
N PRO A 187 -3.76 -2.48 -12.17
CA PRO A 187 -3.90 -1.25 -12.94
C PRO A 187 -3.71 0.01 -12.07
N GLU A 188 -3.89 -0.11 -10.75
CA GLU A 188 -3.76 0.96 -9.76
C GLU A 188 -3.40 0.38 -8.38
N ALA A 189 -3.04 1.23 -7.41
CA ALA A 189 -2.86 0.82 -6.03
C ALA A 189 -4.19 0.34 -5.44
N LEU A 190 -4.15 -0.75 -4.66
CA LEU A 190 -5.35 -1.33 -4.06
C LEU A 190 -5.74 -0.68 -2.73
N ASP A 191 -4.85 0.14 -2.12
CA ASP A 191 -5.01 0.71 -0.78
C ASP A 191 -5.28 -0.30 0.34
N ARG A 192 -5.10 -1.59 0.06
CA ARG A 192 -5.40 -2.72 0.94
C ARG A 192 -4.45 -3.89 0.70
N PRO A 193 -4.45 -4.92 1.59
CA PRO A 193 -3.63 -6.12 1.38
C PRO A 193 -3.92 -6.82 0.06
N THR A 194 -2.86 -7.12 -0.71
CA THR A 194 -2.94 -7.57 -2.10
C THR A 194 -3.11 -9.08 -2.26
N VAL A 195 -2.82 -9.87 -1.22
CA VAL A 195 -2.70 -11.34 -1.28
C VAL A 195 -3.95 -12.03 -1.83
N LEU A 196 -5.15 -11.66 -1.35
CA LEU A 196 -6.39 -12.29 -1.81
C LEU A 196 -6.69 -11.99 -3.27
N THR A 197 -6.35 -10.79 -3.73
CA THR A 197 -6.50 -10.41 -5.14
C THR A 197 -5.57 -11.22 -6.02
N ILE A 198 -4.30 -11.38 -5.62
CA ILE A 198 -3.33 -12.21 -6.35
C ILE A 198 -3.79 -13.67 -6.43
N ILE A 199 -4.28 -14.25 -5.33
CA ILE A 199 -4.82 -15.62 -5.32
C ILE A 199 -6.03 -15.74 -6.26
N GLY A 200 -6.91 -14.74 -6.28
CA GLY A 200 -8.07 -14.68 -7.17
C GLY A 200 -7.67 -14.66 -8.64
N LEU A 201 -6.70 -13.81 -8.99
CA LEU A 201 -6.14 -13.71 -10.35
C LEU A 201 -5.48 -15.02 -10.78
N ALA A 202 -4.67 -15.63 -9.90
CA ALA A 202 -4.00 -16.91 -10.19
C ALA A 202 -5.00 -18.04 -10.46
N LYS A 203 -6.08 -18.12 -9.66
CA LYS A 203 -7.16 -19.10 -9.90
C LYS A 203 -7.90 -18.85 -11.20
N ARG A 204 -8.12 -17.56 -11.53
CA ARG A 204 -8.77 -17.18 -12.79
C ARG A 204 -7.90 -17.56 -14.00
N LEU A 205 -6.61 -17.23 -13.98
CA LEU A 205 -5.66 -17.58 -15.03
C LEU A 205 -5.56 -19.11 -15.21
N ALA A 206 -5.44 -19.87 -14.12
CA ALA A 206 -5.39 -21.33 -14.18
C ALA A 206 -6.65 -21.92 -14.87
N LYS A 207 -7.85 -21.41 -14.56
CA LYS A 207 -9.08 -21.83 -15.23
C LYS A 207 -9.08 -21.45 -16.71
N HIS A 208 -8.54 -20.30 -17.08
CA HIS A 208 -8.43 -19.86 -18.47
C HIS A 208 -7.52 -20.81 -19.26
N LEU A 209 -6.33 -21.10 -18.76
CA LEU A 209 -5.38 -21.98 -19.42
C LEU A 209 -5.88 -23.42 -19.57
N LEU A 210 -6.63 -23.95 -18.59
CA LEU A 210 -7.23 -25.27 -18.68
C LEU A 210 -8.35 -25.38 -19.71
N ARG A 211 -8.94 -24.28 -20.17
CA ARG A 211 -9.96 -24.27 -21.21
C ARG A 211 -9.38 -24.16 -22.62
N GLN A 212 -8.13 -23.77 -22.74
CA GLN A 212 -7.41 -23.66 -24.01
C GLN A 212 -6.79 -24.99 -24.45
N ASN A 213 -6.61 -25.94 -23.52
CA ASN A 213 -6.16 -27.31 -23.76
C ASN A 213 -7.37 -28.28 -23.86
#